data_604f353f6cb6da0a0c9736a61fc69c9f
#
_entry.id   604f353f6cb6da0a0c9736a61fc69c9f
#
_cell.length_a   1.000
_cell.length_b   1.000
_cell.length_c   1.000
_cell.angle_alpha   90.00
_cell.angle_beta   90.00
_cell.angle_gamma   90.00
#
_symmetry.space_group_name_H-M   'P 1'
#
loop_
_entity.id
_entity.type
_entity.pdbx_description
1 polymer ?
#
loop_
_entity_poly.entity_id
_entity_poly.type
_entity_poly.pdbx_seq_one_letter_code
_entity_poly.pdbx_strand_id
1 'polypeptide(L)'
;MSAFGLWASGTVLVLFYTLNRQLPLCPTGTFLGIHFDCGAVLTSSYSKIFGIPLELLALVYFVVNLVMVYLIAFGSVRVSSFMFEALFGWRFIGIIIVPYLVFVELFIIHAICVYCTMMHVAIILDFVVVSYLLFFRGDTLWTDGGLEPATPAR
;
A
#
# COMPACT_ATOMS: atom_id res chain seq x y z
N MET A 1 -5.52 -3.90 6.45
CA MET A 1 -4.92 -2.68 5.91
C MET A 1 -5.15 -2.55 4.41
N SER A 2 -4.82 -3.58 3.60
CA SER A 2 -5.03 -3.55 2.14
C SER A 2 -6.47 -3.26 1.69
N ALA A 3 -7.48 -3.77 2.41
CA ALA A 3 -8.89 -3.48 2.13
C ALA A 3 -9.24 -1.99 2.32
N PHE A 4 -8.63 -1.34 3.29
CA PHE A 4 -8.80 0.10 3.53
C PHE A 4 -8.14 0.94 2.43
N GLY A 5 -6.93 0.57 2.00
CA GLY A 5 -6.27 1.20 0.85
C GLY A 5 -7.04 1.01 -0.46
N LEU A 6 -7.61 -0.18 -0.68
CA LEU A 6 -8.51 -0.46 -1.82
C LEU A 6 -9.75 0.42 -1.81
N TRP A 7 -10.38 0.57 -0.64
CA TRP A 7 -11.55 1.45 -0.51
C TRP A 7 -11.18 2.90 -0.80
N ALA A 8 -10.08 3.41 -0.26
CA ALA A 8 -9.65 4.79 -0.48
C ALA A 8 -9.34 5.06 -1.95
N SER A 9 -8.49 4.23 -2.59
CA SER A 9 -8.12 4.39 -4.00
C SER A 9 -9.31 4.20 -4.95
N GLY A 10 -10.18 3.22 -4.68
CA GLY A 10 -11.40 3.00 -5.44
C GLY A 10 -12.38 4.16 -5.34
N THR A 11 -12.54 4.75 -4.16
CA THR A 11 -13.40 5.92 -3.95
C THR A 11 -12.92 7.12 -4.78
N VAL A 12 -11.62 7.38 -4.77
CA VAL A 12 -11.04 8.48 -5.59
C VAL A 12 -11.25 8.22 -7.08
N LEU A 13 -10.97 7.02 -7.56
CA LEU A 13 -11.15 6.67 -8.98
C LEU A 13 -12.61 6.83 -9.43
N VAL A 14 -13.56 6.32 -8.66
CA VAL A 14 -14.97 6.38 -9.03
C VAL A 14 -15.53 7.79 -8.89
N LEU A 15 -15.37 8.43 -7.74
CA LEU A 15 -16.00 9.73 -7.49
C LEU A 15 -15.31 10.85 -8.24
N PHE A 16 -13.98 10.93 -8.20
CA PHE A 16 -13.25 12.05 -8.78
C PHE A 16 -13.06 11.91 -10.29
N TYR A 17 -12.53 10.75 -10.76
CA TYR A 17 -12.21 10.56 -12.18
C TYR A 17 -13.38 10.11 -13.03
N THR A 18 -14.34 9.31 -12.50
CA THR A 18 -15.47 8.80 -13.29
C THR A 18 -16.71 9.68 -13.18
N LEU A 19 -17.07 10.09 -11.96
CA LEU A 19 -18.29 10.87 -11.72
C LEU A 19 -18.05 12.37 -11.64
N ASN A 20 -16.79 12.81 -11.69
CA ASN A 20 -16.37 14.22 -11.60
C ASN A 20 -17.00 14.95 -10.40
N ARG A 21 -17.14 14.23 -9.28
CA ARG A 21 -17.71 14.74 -8.03
C ARG A 21 -16.62 15.04 -7.01
N GLN A 22 -16.90 16.00 -6.12
CA GLN A 22 -16.02 16.28 -4.99
C GLN A 22 -16.01 15.10 -4.01
N LEU A 23 -14.83 14.84 -3.44
CA LEU A 23 -14.64 13.75 -2.48
C LEU A 23 -15.26 14.11 -1.12
N PRO A 24 -16.10 13.23 -0.53
CA PRO A 24 -16.89 13.55 0.66
C PRO A 24 -16.07 13.82 1.92
N LEU A 25 -14.85 13.32 2.02
CA LEU A 25 -13.98 13.46 3.20
C LEU A 25 -12.80 14.41 2.95
N CYS A 26 -12.86 15.24 1.91
CA CYS A 26 -11.81 16.18 1.60
C CYS A 26 -12.23 17.61 1.89
N PRO A 27 -11.99 18.14 3.12
CA PRO A 27 -12.24 19.53 3.42
C PRO A 27 -11.28 20.40 2.60
N THR A 28 -11.80 21.45 1.99
CA THR A 28 -11.00 22.53 1.44
C THR A 28 -10.80 23.57 2.52
N GLY A 29 -9.57 23.80 2.96
CA GLY A 29 -9.29 24.79 3.99
C GLY A 29 -7.86 24.69 4.55
N THR A 30 -7.50 25.66 5.37
CA THR A 30 -6.23 25.68 6.11
C THR A 30 -6.47 25.32 7.57
N PHE A 31 -5.77 24.29 8.04
CA PHE A 31 -5.75 23.90 9.44
C PHE A 31 -4.31 23.85 9.93
N LEU A 32 -3.97 24.58 10.98
CA LEU A 32 -2.60 24.68 11.52
C LEU A 32 -1.53 25.09 10.48
N GLY A 33 -1.90 25.95 9.51
CA GLY A 33 -0.97 26.38 8.45
C GLY A 33 -0.79 25.37 7.29
N ILE A 34 -1.47 24.24 7.34
CA ILE A 34 -1.46 23.22 6.29
C ILE A 34 -2.71 23.39 5.41
N HIS A 35 -2.51 23.45 4.11
CA HIS A 35 -3.59 23.56 3.14
C HIS A 35 -4.12 22.18 2.77
N PHE A 36 -5.40 21.93 2.97
CA PHE A 36 -6.07 20.70 2.54
C PHE A 36 -6.82 21.00 1.24
N ASP A 37 -6.38 20.34 0.16
CA ASP A 37 -7.04 20.41 -1.15
C ASP A 37 -6.74 19.16 -1.97
N CYS A 38 -7.66 18.20 -1.92
CA CYS A 38 -7.53 16.98 -2.74
C CYS A 38 -7.60 17.29 -4.24
N GLY A 39 -8.38 18.29 -4.64
CA GLY A 39 -8.50 18.66 -6.04
C GLY A 39 -7.17 19.13 -6.61
N ALA A 40 -6.46 20.01 -5.91
CA ALA A 40 -5.16 20.51 -6.30
C ALA A 40 -4.13 19.38 -6.44
N VAL A 41 -4.12 18.43 -5.50
CA VAL A 41 -3.21 17.27 -5.54
C VAL A 41 -3.55 16.34 -6.71
N LEU A 42 -4.82 15.95 -6.86
CA LEU A 42 -5.28 14.99 -7.87
C LEU A 42 -5.20 15.52 -9.32
N THR A 43 -5.29 16.84 -9.51
CA THR A 43 -5.17 17.47 -10.85
C THR A 43 -3.75 17.89 -11.17
N SER A 44 -2.82 17.81 -10.24
CA SER A 44 -1.41 18.18 -10.46
C SER A 44 -0.76 17.32 -11.53
N SER A 45 0.29 17.84 -12.16
CA SER A 45 1.11 17.07 -13.10
C SER A 45 1.82 15.88 -12.45
N TYR A 46 1.99 15.93 -11.13
CA TYR A 46 2.64 14.88 -10.32
C TYR A 46 1.67 13.77 -9.90
N SER A 47 0.36 13.95 -10.09
CA SER A 47 -0.65 12.91 -9.82
C SER A 47 -0.70 11.82 -10.90
N LYS A 48 0.11 11.94 -11.95
CA LYS A 48 0.14 10.99 -13.08
C LYS A 48 1.57 10.56 -13.39
N ILE A 49 1.77 9.25 -13.54
CA ILE A 49 3.02 8.67 -14.06
C ILE A 49 2.70 8.07 -15.43
N PHE A 50 3.38 8.54 -16.48
CA PHE A 50 3.11 8.14 -17.88
C PHE A 50 1.64 8.30 -18.32
N GLY A 51 0.94 9.30 -17.79
CA GLY A 51 -0.48 9.52 -18.07
C GLY A 51 -1.45 8.66 -17.26
N ILE A 52 -0.94 7.76 -16.42
CA ILE A 52 -1.74 6.89 -15.52
C ILE A 52 -1.88 7.58 -14.17
N PRO A 53 -3.11 7.75 -13.64
CA PRO A 53 -3.31 8.30 -12.30
C PRO A 53 -2.63 7.43 -11.22
N LEU A 54 -2.00 8.08 -10.25
CA LEU A 54 -1.35 7.40 -9.12
C LEU A 54 -2.33 6.56 -8.30
N GLU A 55 -3.59 6.98 -8.23
CA GLU A 55 -4.66 6.26 -7.54
C GLU A 55 -4.96 4.91 -8.20
N LEU A 56 -4.83 4.81 -9.53
CA LEU A 56 -4.96 3.54 -10.24
C LEU A 56 -3.78 2.62 -9.92
N LEU A 57 -2.56 3.16 -9.86
CA LEU A 57 -1.39 2.39 -9.43
C LEU A 57 -1.52 1.93 -7.98
N ALA A 58 -2.04 2.78 -7.10
CA ALA A 58 -2.32 2.41 -5.71
C ALA A 58 -3.39 1.31 -5.62
N LEU A 59 -4.46 1.39 -6.43
CA LEU A 59 -5.48 0.33 -6.49
C LEU A 59 -4.84 -1.00 -6.90
N VAL A 60 -4.06 -1.03 -7.97
CA VAL A 60 -3.34 -2.22 -8.43
C VAL A 60 -2.42 -2.76 -7.34
N TYR A 61 -1.68 -1.87 -6.66
CA TYR A 61 -0.81 -2.23 -5.54
C TYR A 61 -1.57 -2.98 -4.44
N PHE A 62 -2.72 -2.45 -4.00
CA PHE A 62 -3.51 -3.08 -2.94
C PHE A 62 -4.20 -4.37 -3.39
N VAL A 63 -4.63 -4.47 -4.67
CA VAL A 63 -5.19 -5.71 -5.24
C VAL A 63 -4.13 -6.81 -5.24
N VAL A 64 -2.93 -6.53 -5.76
CA VAL A 64 -1.81 -7.48 -5.77
C VAL A 64 -1.47 -7.92 -4.35
N ASN A 65 -1.41 -6.97 -3.40
CA ASN A 65 -1.15 -7.24 -2.01
C ASN A 65 -2.20 -8.20 -1.40
N LEU A 66 -3.47 -7.97 -1.68
CA LEU A 66 -4.57 -8.82 -1.21
C LEU A 66 -4.50 -10.23 -1.80
N VAL A 67 -4.23 -10.34 -3.11
CA VAL A 67 -4.09 -11.63 -3.79
C VAL A 67 -2.90 -12.41 -3.22
N MET A 68 -1.75 -11.77 -3.02
CA MET A 68 -0.57 -12.41 -2.43
C MET A 68 -0.85 -12.92 -1.01
N VAL A 69 -1.50 -12.11 -0.17
CA VAL A 69 -1.90 -12.52 1.19
C VAL A 69 -2.86 -13.71 1.15
N TYR A 70 -3.82 -13.69 0.22
CA TYR A 70 -4.76 -14.82 0.04
C TYR A 70 -4.03 -16.11 -0.37
N LEU A 71 -3.10 -16.03 -1.33
CA LEU A 71 -2.32 -17.17 -1.77
C LEU A 71 -1.42 -17.73 -0.66
N ILE A 72 -0.86 -16.88 0.19
CA ILE A 72 -0.07 -17.32 1.36
C ILE A 72 -0.97 -18.03 2.38
N ALA A 73 -2.17 -17.49 2.63
CA ALA A 73 -3.08 -18.05 3.63
C ALA A 73 -3.66 -19.42 3.23
N PHE A 74 -3.89 -19.64 1.93
CA PHE A 74 -4.55 -20.84 1.40
C PHE A 74 -3.65 -21.70 0.48
N GLY A 75 -2.42 -21.24 0.19
CA GLY A 75 -1.47 -21.96 -0.66
C GLY A 75 -0.74 -23.10 0.05
N SER A 76 -0.08 -23.95 -0.75
CA SER A 76 0.81 -24.99 -0.21
C SER A 76 2.09 -24.37 0.39
N VAL A 77 2.69 -25.03 1.38
CA VAL A 77 3.87 -24.54 2.14
C VAL A 77 5.02 -24.08 1.22
N ARG A 78 5.27 -24.78 0.13
CA ARG A 78 6.37 -24.45 -0.81
C ARG A 78 6.09 -23.19 -1.63
N VAL A 79 4.83 -22.93 -1.99
CA VAL A 79 4.40 -21.70 -2.67
C VAL A 79 4.40 -20.53 -1.69
N SER A 80 4.07 -20.80 -0.43
CA SER A 80 4.00 -19.84 0.65
C SER A 80 5.36 -19.16 0.92
N SER A 81 6.50 -19.85 0.95
CA SER A 81 7.81 -19.25 1.24
C SER A 81 8.26 -18.28 0.16
N PHE A 82 8.21 -18.67 -1.11
CA PHE A 82 8.54 -17.78 -2.23
C PHE A 82 7.61 -16.55 -2.29
N MET A 83 6.31 -16.79 -2.09
CA MET A 83 5.31 -15.71 -2.09
C MET A 83 5.52 -14.73 -0.94
N PHE A 84 6.06 -15.19 0.20
CA PHE A 84 6.36 -14.34 1.34
C PHE A 84 7.51 -13.38 1.04
N GLU A 85 8.59 -13.87 0.42
CA GLU A 85 9.72 -13.04 -0.04
C GLU A 85 9.27 -12.05 -1.12
N ALA A 86 8.47 -12.51 -2.08
CA ALA A 86 7.91 -11.67 -3.13
C ALA A 86 6.99 -10.58 -2.54
N LEU A 87 6.18 -10.90 -1.55
CA LEU A 87 5.32 -9.95 -0.85
C LEU A 87 6.12 -8.89 -0.09
N PHE A 88 7.22 -9.32 0.56
CA PHE A 88 8.11 -8.38 1.25
C PHE A 88 8.77 -7.42 0.25
N GLY A 89 9.34 -7.94 -0.84
CA GLY A 89 9.91 -7.13 -1.90
C GLY A 89 8.91 -6.16 -2.55
N TRP A 90 7.67 -6.62 -2.77
CA TRP A 90 6.59 -5.79 -3.28
C TRP A 90 6.27 -4.61 -2.36
N ARG A 91 6.24 -4.84 -1.06
CA ARG A 91 6.00 -3.78 -0.06
C ARG A 91 7.15 -2.80 0.07
N PHE A 92 8.38 -3.24 -0.19
CA PHE A 92 9.52 -2.33 -0.25
C PHE A 92 9.35 -1.27 -1.34
N ILE A 93 8.79 -1.62 -2.49
CA ILE A 93 8.48 -0.67 -3.56
C ILE A 93 7.49 0.39 -3.05
N GLY A 94 6.43 -0.03 -2.36
CA GLY A 94 5.47 0.89 -1.78
C GLY A 94 6.09 1.87 -0.78
N ILE A 95 6.90 1.37 0.17
CA ILE A 95 7.51 2.20 1.21
C ILE A 95 8.53 3.20 0.67
N ILE A 96 9.21 2.90 -0.44
CA ILE A 96 10.15 3.82 -1.09
C ILE A 96 9.40 4.96 -1.81
N ILE A 97 8.24 4.67 -2.38
CA ILE A 97 7.45 5.67 -3.11
C ILE A 97 6.78 6.67 -2.15
N VAL A 98 6.35 6.24 -0.96
CA VAL A 98 5.63 7.09 0.00
C VAL A 98 6.38 8.38 0.35
N PRO A 99 7.68 8.38 0.75
CA PRO A 99 8.41 9.61 1.06
C PRO A 99 8.48 10.59 -0.11
N TYR A 100 8.61 10.07 -1.34
CA TYR A 100 8.60 10.89 -2.54
C TYR A 100 7.26 11.60 -2.72
N LEU A 101 6.15 10.88 -2.58
CA LEU A 101 4.81 11.46 -2.72
C LEU A 101 4.50 12.48 -1.63
N VAL A 102 4.87 12.19 -0.38
CA VAL A 102 4.74 13.14 0.74
C VAL A 102 5.57 14.39 0.50
N PHE A 103 6.79 14.25 -0.03
CA PHE A 103 7.63 15.39 -0.39
C PHE A 103 6.96 16.25 -1.47
N VAL A 104 6.40 15.65 -2.51
CA VAL A 104 5.68 16.36 -3.59
C VAL A 104 4.47 17.11 -3.03
N GLU A 105 3.66 16.48 -2.18
CA GLU A 105 2.48 17.13 -1.56
C GLU A 105 2.88 18.34 -0.70
N LEU A 106 3.90 18.20 0.14
CA LEU A 106 4.27 19.25 1.10
C LEU A 106 5.10 20.38 0.50
N PHE A 107 6.05 20.06 -0.38
CA PHE A 107 7.06 21.01 -0.85
C PHE A 107 6.83 21.53 -2.27
N ILE A 108 6.08 20.80 -3.10
CA ILE A 108 5.84 21.20 -4.49
C ILE A 108 4.41 21.72 -4.66
N ILE A 109 3.43 20.98 -4.18
CA ILE A 109 2.01 21.32 -4.34
C ILE A 109 1.53 22.24 -3.21
N HIS A 110 2.17 22.16 -2.04
CA HIS A 110 1.78 22.86 -0.80
C HIS A 110 0.34 22.56 -0.37
N ALA A 111 -0.17 21.38 -0.71
CA ALA A 111 -1.50 20.91 -0.36
C ALA A 111 -1.45 19.43 0.02
N ILE A 112 -2.25 19.03 1.01
CA ILE A 112 -2.38 17.65 1.46
C ILE A 112 -3.73 17.09 0.99
N CYS A 113 -3.66 15.91 0.40
CA CYS A 113 -4.82 15.10 0.05
C CYS A 113 -5.10 14.08 1.16
N VAL A 114 -6.27 14.14 1.80
CA VAL A 114 -6.65 13.21 2.88
C VAL A 114 -6.66 11.76 2.39
N TYR A 115 -7.18 11.50 1.20
CA TYR A 115 -7.20 10.13 0.64
C TYR A 115 -5.79 9.61 0.32
N CYS A 116 -4.91 10.47 -0.21
CA CYS A 116 -3.51 10.11 -0.44
C CYS A 116 -2.81 9.79 0.88
N THR A 117 -3.03 10.61 1.91
CA THR A 117 -2.49 10.34 3.25
C THR A 117 -3.01 9.02 3.82
N MET A 118 -4.30 8.70 3.66
CA MET A 118 -4.86 7.41 4.07
C MET A 118 -4.18 6.23 3.37
N MET A 119 -3.90 6.35 2.06
CA MET A 119 -3.17 5.33 1.31
C MET A 119 -1.72 5.19 1.78
N HIS A 120 -1.02 6.31 2.03
CA HIS A 120 0.34 6.28 2.58
C HIS A 120 0.39 5.58 3.94
N VAL A 121 -0.52 5.91 4.86
CA VAL A 121 -0.63 5.25 6.17
C VAL A 121 -0.90 3.75 6.01
N ALA A 122 -1.80 3.36 5.09
CA ALA A 122 -2.10 1.95 4.83
C ALA A 122 -0.86 1.18 4.33
N ILE A 123 -0.05 1.77 3.42
CA ILE A 123 1.19 1.17 2.92
C ILE A 123 2.21 0.99 4.04
N ILE A 124 2.40 2.03 4.87
CA ILE A 124 3.34 1.98 6.01
C ILE A 124 2.92 0.90 7.00
N LEU A 125 1.65 0.85 7.38
CA LEU A 125 1.13 -0.15 8.31
C LEU A 125 1.25 -1.58 7.74
N ASP A 126 0.93 -1.78 6.46
CA ASP A 126 1.12 -3.07 5.79
C ASP A 126 2.59 -3.51 5.82
N PHE A 127 3.52 -2.59 5.59
CA PHE A 127 4.96 -2.87 5.66
C PHE A 127 5.40 -3.24 7.07
N VAL A 128 5.00 -2.47 8.08
CA VAL A 128 5.33 -2.72 9.49
C VAL A 128 4.81 -4.08 9.96
N VAL A 129 3.55 -4.41 9.65
CA VAL A 129 2.95 -5.68 10.04
C VAL A 129 3.70 -6.87 9.46
N VAL A 130 4.05 -6.82 8.16
CA VAL A 130 4.77 -7.94 7.53
C VAL A 130 6.20 -8.02 7.99
N SER A 131 6.87 -6.90 8.17
CA SER A 131 8.21 -6.88 8.76
C SER A 131 8.20 -7.50 10.15
N TYR A 132 7.22 -7.14 10.99
CA TYR A 132 7.05 -7.74 12.30
C TYR A 132 6.84 -9.26 12.23
N LEU A 133 5.96 -9.73 11.34
CA LEU A 133 5.72 -11.18 11.18
C LEU A 133 6.97 -11.93 10.71
N LEU A 134 7.75 -11.34 9.80
CA LEU A 134 8.98 -11.94 9.30
C LEU A 134 10.07 -12.03 10.38
N PHE A 135 10.30 -10.93 11.12
CA PHE A 135 11.40 -10.87 12.07
C PHE A 135 11.11 -11.52 13.42
N PHE A 136 9.85 -11.49 13.88
CA PHE A 136 9.50 -11.97 15.22
C PHE A 136 8.75 -13.31 15.23
N ARG A 137 8.14 -13.72 14.14
CA ARG A 137 7.43 -15.01 14.00
C ARG A 137 7.99 -15.91 12.90
N GLY A 138 9.05 -15.50 12.23
CA GLY A 138 9.67 -16.28 11.17
C GLY A 138 10.01 -17.70 11.65
N ASP A 139 10.64 -17.85 12.79
CA ASP A 139 11.06 -19.14 13.33
C ASP A 139 9.89 -20.11 13.58
N THR A 140 8.74 -19.62 14.01
CA THR A 140 7.56 -20.47 14.25
C THR A 140 6.81 -20.82 12.98
N LEU A 141 6.83 -19.94 11.95
CA LEU A 141 6.19 -20.22 10.67
C LEU A 141 6.98 -21.23 9.82
N TRP A 142 8.29 -21.34 10.05
CA TRP A 142 9.15 -22.27 9.32
C TRP A 142 9.22 -23.65 9.98
N THR A 143 9.01 -23.76 11.30
CA THR A 143 9.08 -25.04 12.06
C THR A 143 7.82 -25.88 11.92
N ASP A 144 6.64 -25.27 11.73
CA ASP A 144 5.39 -26.03 11.55
C ASP A 144 5.21 -26.61 10.14
N GLY A 145 6.10 -26.29 9.19
CA GLY A 145 6.10 -26.74 7.81
C GLY A 145 6.94 -27.98 7.50
N GLY A 146 7.34 -28.79 8.49
CA GLY A 146 7.88 -30.12 8.32
C GLY A 146 9.03 -30.26 7.30
N LEU A 147 10.21 -29.80 7.63
CA LEU A 147 11.46 -30.38 7.17
C LEU A 147 12.27 -30.74 8.42
N GLU A 148 11.92 -31.85 9.04
CA GLU A 148 12.88 -32.58 9.88
C GLU A 148 14.12 -32.82 9.02
N PRO A 149 15.31 -32.39 9.45
CA PRO A 149 16.54 -32.82 8.77
C PRO A 149 16.60 -34.34 8.92
N ALA A 150 16.64 -35.01 7.77
CA ALA A 150 16.84 -36.44 7.72
C ALA A 150 18.08 -36.77 8.57
N THR A 151 17.87 -37.38 9.72
CA THR A 151 18.93 -37.92 10.58
C THR A 151 19.70 -38.93 9.74
N PRO A 152 21.04 -38.81 9.54
CA PRO A 152 21.78 -39.80 8.84
C PRO A 152 21.70 -41.13 9.63
N ALA A 153 21.12 -42.16 8.98
CA ALA A 153 21.10 -43.50 9.51
C ALA A 153 22.53 -43.93 9.82
N ARG A 154 22.80 -44.35 11.06
CA ARG A 154 24.01 -45.04 11.46
C ARG A 154 23.95 -46.49 11.02
#